data_4805a5181ad880cbfb83be9a32f01826
#
_entry.id   4805a5181ad880cbfb83be9a32f01826
#
_cell.length_a   1.000
_cell.length_b   1.000
_cell.length_c   1.000
_cell.angle_alpha   90.00
_cell.angle_beta   90.00
_cell.angle_gamma   90.00
#
_symmetry.space_group_name_H-M   'P 1'
#
loop_
_entity.id
_entity.type
_entity.pdbx_description
1 polymer ?
#
loop_
_entity_poly.entity_id
_entity_poly.type
_entity_poly.pdbx_seq_one_letter_code
_entity_poly.pdbx_strand_id
1 'polypeptide(L)'
;MLRLALRRGALGLSVAAAAGSVVELGRLATMERSTQHTPATALQQLVYFDLLRLVSRRARAAHDDDCEAFASVQAQLLRERLETNKDTAHGRALGFADLLSSSDVVEAFRQRMPISTGEDYRPWVERIAAGEPAVLNAQAETQLAATSGTSGRRTVLPNTEAMSGTFFLRGILVLFDTLGRAVPGVFQLQRTCKLAFAPTWTTTASGLRVGPNSSNPLRDRRLLVLYSTPAAGYTIQDEQDALYVHALFAARDRSLGIIEANFVSLPARLLGLMQAQSSRGVGPQAQRRRAGGTEA
;
A
#
# COMPACT_ATOMS: atom_id res chain seq x y z
N MET A 1 -22.36 -46.24 15.21
CA MET A 1 -20.97 -45.85 14.87
C MET A 1 -20.87 -44.44 14.28
N LEU A 2 -21.65 -44.08 13.27
CA LEU A 2 -21.60 -42.76 12.60
C LEU A 2 -21.86 -41.55 13.55
N ARG A 3 -22.85 -41.68 14.47
CA ARG A 3 -23.17 -40.61 15.45
C ARG A 3 -22.08 -40.40 16.50
N LEU A 4 -21.22 -41.39 16.79
CA LEU A 4 -20.09 -41.25 17.71
C LEU A 4 -18.90 -40.58 17.03
N ALA A 5 -18.68 -40.81 15.74
CA ALA A 5 -17.65 -40.18 14.94
C ALA A 5 -17.93 -38.68 14.71
N LEU A 6 -19.20 -38.34 14.41
CA LEU A 6 -19.62 -36.92 14.28
C LEU A 6 -19.54 -36.14 15.59
N ARG A 7 -19.85 -36.75 16.74
CA ARG A 7 -19.68 -36.13 18.05
C ARG A 7 -18.19 -35.92 18.41
N ARG A 8 -17.32 -36.86 18.08
CA ARG A 8 -15.87 -36.73 18.29
C ARG A 8 -15.26 -35.66 17.39
N GLY A 9 -15.69 -35.56 16.12
CA GLY A 9 -15.28 -34.51 15.21
C GLY A 9 -15.73 -33.11 15.65
N ALA A 10 -16.97 -32.97 16.13
CA ALA A 10 -17.49 -31.71 16.65
C ALA A 10 -16.80 -31.29 17.97
N LEU A 11 -16.49 -32.25 18.85
CA LEU A 11 -15.71 -31.96 20.06
C LEU A 11 -14.28 -31.54 19.74
N GLY A 12 -13.63 -32.21 18.77
CA GLY A 12 -12.29 -31.86 18.34
C GLY A 12 -12.20 -30.47 17.73
N LEU A 13 -13.18 -30.08 16.92
CA LEU A 13 -13.31 -28.74 16.36
C LEU A 13 -13.56 -27.69 17.46
N SER A 14 -14.38 -28.01 18.46
CA SER A 14 -14.68 -27.11 19.57
C SER A 14 -13.45 -26.91 20.47
N VAL A 15 -12.68 -27.95 20.76
CA VAL A 15 -11.45 -27.89 21.54
C VAL A 15 -10.36 -27.15 20.80
N ALA A 16 -10.19 -27.35 19.49
CA ALA A 16 -9.26 -26.61 18.68
C ALA A 16 -9.62 -25.13 18.59
N ALA A 17 -10.89 -24.78 18.45
CA ALA A 17 -11.38 -23.40 18.47
C ALA A 17 -11.18 -22.75 19.83
N ALA A 18 -11.44 -23.47 20.94
CA ALA A 18 -11.21 -22.98 22.30
C ALA A 18 -9.71 -22.77 22.57
N ALA A 19 -8.87 -23.73 22.19
CA ALA A 19 -7.42 -23.60 22.30
C ALA A 19 -6.87 -22.44 21.47
N GLY A 20 -7.36 -22.26 20.24
CA GLY A 20 -7.02 -21.12 19.40
C GLY A 20 -7.42 -19.79 20.07
N SER A 21 -8.61 -19.74 20.67
CA SER A 21 -9.09 -18.55 21.39
C SER A 21 -8.22 -18.20 22.60
N VAL A 22 -7.77 -19.21 23.38
CA VAL A 22 -6.88 -19.00 24.52
C VAL A 22 -5.49 -18.50 24.08
N VAL A 23 -4.95 -19.05 23.00
CA VAL A 23 -3.67 -18.60 22.43
C VAL A 23 -3.79 -17.14 21.97
N GLU A 24 -4.86 -16.79 21.24
CA GLU A 24 -5.08 -15.41 20.77
C GLU A 24 -5.30 -14.42 21.93
N LEU A 25 -6.02 -14.80 22.97
CA LEU A 25 -6.16 -13.99 24.17
C LEU A 25 -4.82 -13.81 24.91
N GLY A 26 -3.99 -14.86 24.97
CA GLY A 26 -2.64 -14.77 25.52
C GLY A 26 -1.74 -13.82 24.71
N ARG A 27 -1.82 -13.87 23.37
CA ARG A 27 -1.11 -12.94 22.50
C ARG A 27 -1.59 -11.49 22.70
N LEU A 28 -2.90 -11.27 22.76
CA LEU A 28 -3.46 -9.95 23.04
C LEU A 28 -2.98 -9.38 24.37
N ALA A 29 -2.78 -10.22 25.39
CA ALA A 29 -2.33 -9.78 26.71
C ALA A 29 -0.85 -9.37 26.74
N THR A 30 0.00 -9.99 25.90
CA THR A 30 1.46 -9.81 25.91
C THR A 30 1.98 -8.86 24.83
N MET A 31 1.18 -8.58 23.78
CA MET A 31 1.60 -7.69 22.70
C MET A 31 1.51 -6.22 23.10
N GLU A 32 2.54 -5.45 22.73
CA GLU A 32 2.46 -4.00 22.80
C GLU A 32 1.33 -3.49 21.91
N ARG A 33 0.54 -2.58 22.44
CA ARG A 33 -0.63 -2.07 21.75
C ARG A 33 -0.77 -0.56 21.88
N SER A 34 -1.36 0.04 20.87
CA SER A 34 -1.76 1.43 20.87
C SER A 34 -2.72 1.75 22.03
N THR A 35 -2.50 2.86 22.68
CA THR A 35 -3.40 3.37 23.72
C THR A 35 -4.77 3.77 23.19
N GLN A 36 -4.93 3.86 21.88
CA GLN A 36 -6.18 4.18 21.20
C GLN A 36 -7.02 2.94 20.84
N HIS A 37 -6.55 1.72 21.16
CA HIS A 37 -7.32 0.50 20.92
C HIS A 37 -8.36 0.24 21.98
N THR A 38 -9.56 -0.13 21.51
CA THR A 38 -10.49 -0.94 22.31
C THR A 38 -10.12 -2.42 22.17
N PRO A 39 -10.59 -3.32 23.06
CA PRO A 39 -10.38 -4.76 22.88
C PRO A 39 -10.83 -5.29 21.52
N ALA A 40 -11.96 -4.78 21.00
CA ALA A 40 -12.48 -5.17 19.68
C ALA A 40 -11.55 -4.74 18.53
N THR A 41 -11.06 -3.50 18.56
CA THR A 41 -10.14 -3.01 17.50
C THR A 41 -8.76 -3.64 17.58
N ALA A 42 -8.29 -4.01 18.79
CA ALA A 42 -7.04 -4.77 18.95
C ALA A 42 -7.18 -6.18 18.36
N LEU A 43 -8.28 -6.87 18.63
CA LEU A 43 -8.56 -8.18 18.02
C LEU A 43 -8.68 -8.09 16.51
N GLN A 44 -9.36 -7.07 15.99
CA GLN A 44 -9.47 -6.84 14.54
C GLN A 44 -8.08 -6.65 13.91
N GLN A 45 -7.21 -5.86 14.50
CA GLN A 45 -5.84 -5.66 14.02
C GLN A 45 -5.03 -6.96 14.08
N LEU A 46 -5.16 -7.74 15.14
CA LEU A 46 -4.50 -9.04 15.28
C LEU A 46 -4.86 -9.97 14.12
N VAL A 47 -6.15 -10.12 13.83
CA VAL A 47 -6.65 -10.95 12.71
C VAL A 47 -6.09 -10.45 11.37
N TYR A 48 -6.08 -9.12 11.15
CA TYR A 48 -5.50 -8.55 9.93
C TYR A 48 -4.00 -8.85 9.80
N PHE A 49 -3.25 -8.74 10.88
CA PHE A 49 -1.82 -9.00 10.86
C PHE A 49 -1.50 -10.48 10.67
N ASP A 50 -2.26 -11.38 11.23
CA ASP A 50 -2.06 -12.82 11.02
C ASP A 50 -2.37 -13.23 9.58
N LEU A 51 -3.46 -12.70 9.02
CA LEU A 51 -3.77 -12.90 7.60
C LEU A 51 -2.67 -12.28 6.71
N LEU A 52 -2.25 -11.06 7.01
CA LEU A 52 -1.20 -10.37 6.27
C LEU A 52 0.12 -11.15 6.31
N ARG A 53 0.53 -11.65 7.48
CA ARG A 53 1.72 -12.51 7.62
C ARG A 53 1.63 -13.77 6.77
N LEU A 54 0.47 -14.43 6.77
CA LEU A 54 0.27 -15.66 6.01
C LEU A 54 0.41 -15.41 4.51
N VAL A 55 -0.29 -14.39 3.99
CA VAL A 55 -0.26 -14.07 2.55
C VAL A 55 1.07 -13.48 2.11
N SER A 56 1.72 -12.69 2.98
CA SER A 56 3.03 -12.08 2.71
C SER A 56 4.14 -13.14 2.61
N ARG A 57 4.14 -14.14 3.48
CA ARG A 57 5.08 -15.26 3.40
C ARG A 57 4.96 -16.04 2.08
N ARG A 58 3.72 -16.28 1.62
CA ARG A 58 3.47 -16.94 0.33
C ARG A 58 3.93 -16.08 -0.85
N ALA A 59 3.63 -14.78 -0.80
CA ALA A 59 4.07 -13.83 -1.82
C ALA A 59 5.61 -13.75 -1.88
N ARG A 60 6.27 -13.78 -0.73
CA ARG A 60 7.73 -13.79 -0.65
C ARG A 60 8.32 -15.07 -1.21
N ALA A 61 7.80 -16.24 -0.85
CA ALA A 61 8.28 -17.52 -1.39
C ALA A 61 8.15 -17.54 -2.93
N ALA A 62 6.98 -17.15 -3.47
CA ALA A 62 6.79 -17.04 -4.90
C ALA A 62 7.72 -16.02 -5.58
N HIS A 63 8.07 -14.93 -4.89
CA HIS A 63 9.05 -13.96 -5.38
C HIS A 63 10.47 -14.53 -5.40
N ASP A 64 10.86 -15.28 -4.38
CA ASP A 64 12.18 -15.92 -4.31
C ASP A 64 12.32 -16.99 -5.41
N ASP A 65 11.26 -17.82 -5.65
CA ASP A 65 11.21 -18.78 -6.76
C ASP A 65 11.33 -18.06 -8.13
N ASP A 66 10.61 -16.93 -8.31
CA ASP A 66 10.70 -16.11 -9.52
C ASP A 66 12.13 -15.54 -9.73
N CYS A 67 12.83 -15.19 -8.65
CA CYS A 67 14.22 -14.71 -8.72
C CYS A 67 15.19 -15.82 -9.12
N GLU A 68 15.01 -17.04 -8.63
CA GLU A 68 15.83 -18.20 -9.00
C GLU A 68 15.63 -18.56 -10.48
N ALA A 69 14.41 -18.44 -10.98
CA ALA A 69 14.03 -18.73 -12.36
C ALA A 69 13.96 -17.47 -13.24
N PHE A 70 14.71 -16.41 -12.94
CA PHE A 70 14.56 -15.05 -13.47
C PHE A 70 14.43 -14.99 -14.99
N ALA A 71 15.33 -15.66 -15.74
CA ALA A 71 15.32 -15.59 -17.21
C ALA A 71 14.04 -16.19 -17.82
N SER A 72 13.57 -17.33 -17.31
CA SER A 72 12.35 -17.96 -17.79
C SER A 72 11.10 -17.18 -17.42
N VAL A 73 11.07 -16.62 -16.21
CA VAL A 73 9.96 -15.77 -15.72
C VAL A 73 9.88 -14.49 -16.56
N GLN A 74 11.01 -13.83 -16.87
CA GLN A 74 11.03 -12.65 -17.73
C GLN A 74 10.53 -12.95 -19.15
N ALA A 75 10.94 -14.06 -19.73
CA ALA A 75 10.49 -14.49 -21.07
C ALA A 75 9.00 -14.80 -21.08
N GLN A 76 8.50 -15.49 -20.03
CA GLN A 76 7.08 -15.78 -19.86
C GLN A 76 6.26 -14.50 -19.71
N LEU A 77 6.66 -13.58 -18.82
CA LEU A 77 5.97 -12.31 -18.61
C LEU A 77 5.90 -11.47 -19.89
N LEU A 78 7.00 -11.42 -20.66
CA LEU A 78 7.00 -10.73 -21.96
C LEU A 78 5.96 -11.35 -22.89
N ARG A 79 5.97 -12.68 -23.05
CA ARG A 79 5.01 -13.40 -23.91
C ARG A 79 3.58 -13.14 -23.46
N GLU A 80 3.27 -13.24 -22.17
CA GLU A 80 1.94 -12.96 -21.61
C GLU A 80 1.48 -11.52 -21.88
N ARG A 81 2.39 -10.54 -21.76
CA ARG A 81 2.07 -9.12 -22.04
C ARG A 81 1.79 -8.88 -23.53
N LEU A 82 2.59 -9.46 -24.40
CA LEU A 82 2.36 -9.37 -25.85
C LEU A 82 1.02 -10.05 -26.22
N GLU A 83 0.79 -11.26 -25.73
CA GLU A 83 -0.44 -12.03 -26.01
C GLU A 83 -1.69 -11.30 -25.54
N THR A 84 -1.66 -10.76 -24.32
CA THR A 84 -2.79 -10.03 -23.74
C THR A 84 -3.12 -8.76 -24.53
N ASN A 85 -2.09 -8.10 -25.09
CA ASN A 85 -2.24 -6.78 -25.71
C ASN A 85 -2.07 -6.76 -27.24
N LYS A 86 -1.95 -7.93 -27.90
CA LYS A 86 -1.73 -8.01 -29.36
C LYS A 86 -2.81 -7.31 -30.18
N ASP A 87 -4.05 -7.34 -29.70
CA ASP A 87 -5.20 -6.77 -30.38
C ASP A 87 -5.52 -5.33 -29.97
N THR A 88 -4.72 -4.71 -29.09
CA THR A 88 -4.82 -3.28 -28.80
C THR A 88 -4.36 -2.44 -29.99
N ALA A 89 -4.72 -1.16 -30.01
CA ALA A 89 -4.26 -0.27 -31.06
C ALA A 89 -2.73 -0.20 -31.11
N HIS A 90 -2.08 -0.12 -29.97
CA HIS A 90 -0.61 -0.11 -29.84
C HIS A 90 0.01 -1.47 -30.22
N GLY A 91 -0.59 -2.58 -29.78
CA GLY A 91 -0.11 -3.92 -30.10
C GLY A 91 -0.13 -4.22 -31.59
N ARG A 92 -1.19 -3.81 -32.29
CA ARG A 92 -1.30 -3.89 -33.76
C ARG A 92 -0.26 -2.99 -34.45
N ALA A 93 -0.09 -1.76 -33.96
CA ALA A 93 0.88 -0.81 -34.57
C ALA A 93 2.33 -1.29 -34.46
N LEU A 94 2.67 -2.02 -33.38
CA LEU A 94 4.01 -2.56 -33.15
C LEU A 94 4.16 -4.03 -33.54
N GLY A 95 3.14 -4.66 -34.11
CA GLY A 95 3.22 -6.05 -34.63
C GLY A 95 3.43 -7.10 -33.54
N PHE A 96 2.73 -6.99 -32.39
CA PHE A 96 2.87 -7.94 -31.28
C PHE A 96 2.55 -9.38 -31.70
N ALA A 97 1.57 -9.58 -32.60
CA ALA A 97 1.26 -10.90 -33.14
C ALA A 97 2.43 -11.53 -33.93
N ASP A 98 3.17 -10.71 -34.68
CA ASP A 98 4.33 -11.17 -35.44
C ASP A 98 5.49 -11.51 -34.50
N LEU A 99 5.68 -10.75 -33.41
CA LEU A 99 6.66 -11.08 -32.38
C LEU A 99 6.38 -12.44 -31.74
N LEU A 100 5.10 -12.69 -31.40
CA LEU A 100 4.66 -13.95 -30.79
C LEU A 100 4.87 -15.16 -31.71
N SER A 101 4.88 -14.98 -33.02
CA SER A 101 5.13 -16.01 -34.02
C SER A 101 6.60 -16.40 -34.14
N SER A 102 7.52 -15.61 -33.55
CA SER A 102 8.93 -15.91 -33.55
C SER A 102 9.30 -17.10 -32.67
N SER A 103 10.28 -17.91 -33.09
CA SER A 103 10.85 -19.00 -32.28
C SER A 103 11.50 -18.47 -30.98
N ASP A 104 12.09 -17.26 -31.00
CA ASP A 104 12.63 -16.57 -29.86
C ASP A 104 11.97 -15.17 -29.74
N VAL A 105 10.92 -15.10 -28.91
CA VAL A 105 10.16 -13.86 -28.69
C VAL A 105 11.00 -12.79 -28.00
N VAL A 106 11.92 -13.17 -27.12
CA VAL A 106 12.75 -12.22 -26.37
C VAL A 106 13.71 -11.52 -27.32
N GLU A 107 14.39 -12.30 -28.17
CA GLU A 107 15.33 -11.73 -29.15
C GLU A 107 14.59 -10.93 -30.23
N ALA A 108 13.46 -11.43 -30.73
CA ALA A 108 12.65 -10.69 -31.70
C ALA A 108 12.15 -9.36 -31.13
N PHE A 109 11.75 -9.34 -29.84
CA PHE A 109 11.35 -8.12 -29.15
C PHE A 109 12.51 -7.13 -29.05
N ARG A 110 13.71 -7.58 -28.64
CA ARG A 110 14.89 -6.71 -28.51
C ARG A 110 15.32 -6.08 -29.85
N GLN A 111 15.20 -6.84 -30.92
CA GLN A 111 15.60 -6.36 -32.24
C GLN A 111 14.61 -5.40 -32.87
N ARG A 112 13.29 -5.59 -32.60
CA ARG A 112 12.25 -4.83 -33.31
C ARG A 112 11.69 -3.67 -32.46
N MET A 113 11.74 -3.76 -31.14
CA MET A 113 11.17 -2.70 -30.28
C MET A 113 12.17 -1.59 -30.05
N PRO A 114 11.83 -0.35 -30.41
CA PRO A 114 12.68 0.79 -30.12
C PRO A 114 12.71 1.08 -28.62
N ILE A 115 13.80 1.65 -28.15
CA ILE A 115 13.84 2.29 -26.84
C ILE A 115 12.92 3.50 -26.90
N SER A 116 11.92 3.54 -26.01
CA SER A 116 10.89 4.57 -25.99
C SER A 116 10.94 5.41 -24.71
N THR A 117 10.43 6.62 -24.80
CA THR A 117 10.29 7.59 -23.70
C THR A 117 8.83 7.79 -23.36
N GLY A 118 8.54 8.48 -22.24
CA GLY A 118 7.16 8.83 -21.89
C GLY A 118 6.46 9.71 -22.96
N GLU A 119 7.21 10.47 -23.75
CA GLU A 119 6.67 11.32 -24.82
C GLU A 119 6.11 10.49 -25.98
N ASP A 120 6.72 9.34 -26.28
CA ASP A 120 6.28 8.45 -27.35
C ASP A 120 4.91 7.81 -27.05
N TYR A 121 4.56 7.72 -25.75
CA TYR A 121 3.26 7.21 -25.29
C TYR A 121 2.20 8.28 -25.16
N ARG A 122 2.54 9.55 -25.23
CA ARG A 122 1.57 10.65 -25.06
C ARG A 122 0.37 10.56 -26.03
N PRO A 123 0.54 10.35 -27.33
CA PRO A 123 -0.59 10.25 -28.26
C PRO A 123 -1.54 9.09 -27.91
N TRP A 124 -1.01 8.00 -27.40
CA TRP A 124 -1.81 6.86 -26.96
C TRP A 124 -2.60 7.18 -25.69
N VAL A 125 -1.96 7.84 -24.72
CA VAL A 125 -2.63 8.27 -23.48
C VAL A 125 -3.73 9.29 -23.76
N GLU A 126 -3.55 10.20 -24.72
CA GLU A 126 -4.57 11.15 -25.15
C GLU A 126 -5.81 10.45 -25.74
N ARG A 127 -5.62 9.37 -26.52
CA ARG A 127 -6.71 8.52 -27.02
C ARG A 127 -7.47 7.83 -25.88
N ILE A 128 -6.76 7.30 -24.88
CA ILE A 128 -7.36 6.73 -23.67
C ILE A 128 -8.17 7.81 -22.93
N ALA A 129 -7.59 9.00 -22.76
CA ALA A 129 -8.28 10.13 -22.11
C ALA A 129 -9.53 10.60 -22.86
N ALA A 130 -9.57 10.42 -24.18
CA ALA A 130 -10.74 10.66 -25.01
C ALA A 130 -11.79 9.53 -24.92
N GLY A 131 -11.46 8.40 -24.27
CA GLY A 131 -12.39 7.28 -24.07
C GLY A 131 -12.28 6.16 -25.09
N GLU A 132 -11.21 6.15 -25.90
CA GLU A 132 -10.99 5.05 -26.84
C GLU A 132 -10.58 3.77 -26.09
N PRO A 133 -11.27 2.64 -26.31
CA PRO A 133 -10.96 1.40 -25.62
C PRO A 133 -9.79 0.67 -26.27
N ALA A 134 -9.13 -0.20 -25.49
CA ALA A 134 -8.07 -1.09 -25.96
C ALA A 134 -6.95 -0.37 -26.74
N VAL A 135 -6.51 0.78 -26.24
CA VAL A 135 -5.41 1.53 -26.87
C VAL A 135 -4.05 0.95 -26.51
N LEU A 136 -3.67 0.98 -25.23
CA LEU A 136 -2.41 0.42 -24.72
C LEU A 136 -2.64 -0.92 -24.00
N ASN A 137 -3.77 -1.07 -23.33
CA ASN A 137 -4.13 -2.26 -22.56
C ASN A 137 -5.42 -2.87 -23.13
N ALA A 138 -5.49 -4.20 -23.15
CA ALA A 138 -6.72 -4.91 -23.48
C ALA A 138 -7.79 -4.77 -22.38
N GLN A 139 -7.35 -4.54 -21.14
CA GLN A 139 -8.24 -4.27 -20.01
C GLN A 139 -8.52 -2.77 -19.90
N ALA A 140 -9.76 -2.44 -19.50
CA ALA A 140 -10.14 -1.04 -19.29
C ALA A 140 -9.30 -0.40 -18.17
N GLU A 141 -8.91 0.84 -18.40
CA GLU A 141 -8.23 1.65 -17.41
C GLU A 141 -9.20 2.08 -16.31
N THR A 142 -8.75 1.98 -15.06
CA THR A 142 -9.51 2.45 -13.90
C THR A 142 -9.23 3.90 -13.55
N GLN A 143 -8.04 4.37 -13.92
CA GLN A 143 -7.59 5.75 -13.73
C GLN A 143 -6.36 6.06 -14.59
N LEU A 144 -6.09 7.34 -14.77
CA LEU A 144 -4.83 7.86 -15.26
C LEU A 144 -4.00 8.36 -14.07
N ALA A 145 -2.91 7.68 -13.78
CA ALA A 145 -2.01 8.01 -12.68
C ALA A 145 -1.10 9.18 -13.06
N ALA A 146 -1.28 10.34 -12.41
CA ALA A 146 -0.41 11.49 -12.60
C ALA A 146 0.82 11.38 -11.70
N THR A 147 2.02 11.44 -12.28
CA THR A 147 3.27 11.47 -11.55
C THR A 147 3.61 12.90 -11.11
N SER A 148 4.42 13.05 -10.06
CA SER A 148 4.86 14.36 -9.55
C SER A 148 5.81 15.13 -10.48
N GLY A 149 6.26 14.53 -11.58
CA GLY A 149 7.09 15.10 -12.65
C GLY A 149 8.15 16.11 -12.18
N THR A 150 9.39 15.64 -11.98
CA THR A 150 10.54 16.52 -11.65
C THR A 150 10.96 17.40 -12.84
N SER A 151 10.49 17.11 -14.04
CA SER A 151 10.84 17.80 -15.30
C SER A 151 9.84 18.87 -15.74
N GLY A 152 8.94 19.33 -14.84
CA GLY A 152 7.98 20.41 -15.13
C GLY A 152 6.70 20.00 -15.89
N ARG A 153 6.67 18.83 -16.53
CA ARG A 153 5.44 18.26 -17.13
C ARG A 153 5.03 17.00 -16.39
N ARG A 154 3.78 16.95 -15.97
CA ARG A 154 3.20 15.75 -15.36
C ARG A 154 3.11 14.64 -16.40
N THR A 155 3.78 13.53 -16.16
CA THR A 155 3.58 12.31 -16.93
C THR A 155 2.32 11.63 -16.41
N VAL A 156 1.46 11.20 -17.32
CA VAL A 156 0.21 10.51 -17.01
C VAL A 156 0.32 9.08 -17.52
N LEU A 157 0.07 8.13 -16.64
CA LEU A 157 0.19 6.70 -16.92
C LEU A 157 -1.17 6.01 -16.77
N PRO A 158 -1.62 5.22 -17.75
CA PRO A 158 -2.83 4.42 -17.61
C PRO A 158 -2.63 3.33 -16.58
N ASN A 159 -3.62 3.13 -15.71
CA ASN A 159 -3.60 2.10 -14.69
C ASN A 159 -4.85 1.22 -14.79
N THR A 160 -4.67 -0.09 -14.75
CA THR A 160 -5.74 -1.10 -14.76
C THR A 160 -5.86 -1.76 -13.39
N GLU A 161 -6.98 -2.44 -13.14
CA GLU A 161 -7.18 -3.20 -11.91
C GLU A 161 -6.11 -4.30 -11.74
N ALA A 162 -5.76 -4.99 -12.81
CA ALA A 162 -4.72 -6.02 -12.80
C ALA A 162 -3.35 -5.48 -12.43
N MET A 163 -2.98 -4.27 -12.91
CA MET A 163 -1.72 -3.63 -12.53
C MET A 163 -1.71 -3.31 -11.03
N SER A 164 -2.79 -2.77 -10.49
CA SER A 164 -2.92 -2.47 -9.07
C SER A 164 -2.86 -3.74 -8.21
N GLY A 165 -3.53 -4.82 -8.65
CA GLY A 165 -3.50 -6.13 -8.00
C GLY A 165 -2.10 -6.73 -8.00
N THR A 166 -1.41 -6.72 -9.13
CA THR A 166 -0.03 -7.22 -9.26
C THR A 166 0.92 -6.44 -8.36
N PHE A 167 0.83 -5.11 -8.34
CA PHE A 167 1.64 -4.28 -7.44
C PHE A 167 1.42 -4.63 -5.97
N PHE A 168 0.18 -4.85 -5.56
CA PHE A 168 -0.12 -5.26 -4.20
C PHE A 168 0.46 -6.64 -3.87
N LEU A 169 0.19 -7.65 -4.72
CA LEU A 169 0.60 -9.04 -4.47
C LEU A 169 2.11 -9.25 -4.55
N ARG A 170 2.79 -8.61 -5.52
CA ARG A 170 4.22 -8.82 -5.79
C ARG A 170 5.12 -7.76 -5.18
N GLY A 171 4.59 -6.60 -4.82
CA GLY A 171 5.34 -5.50 -4.18
C GLY A 171 5.02 -5.38 -2.70
N ILE A 172 3.80 -4.99 -2.38
CA ILE A 172 3.41 -4.63 -1.01
C ILE A 172 3.46 -5.83 -0.06
N LEU A 173 2.98 -7.01 -0.48
CA LEU A 173 3.04 -8.20 0.38
C LEU A 173 4.49 -8.66 0.62
N VAL A 174 5.36 -8.61 -0.39
CA VAL A 174 6.79 -8.93 -0.23
C VAL A 174 7.46 -7.96 0.72
N LEU A 175 7.12 -6.65 0.63
CA LEU A 175 7.60 -5.63 1.57
C LEU A 175 7.19 -5.96 3.01
N PHE A 176 5.94 -6.35 3.26
CA PHE A 176 5.47 -6.70 4.60
C PHE A 176 6.19 -7.92 5.19
N ASP A 177 6.46 -8.97 4.41
CA ASP A 177 7.27 -10.10 4.89
C ASP A 177 8.71 -9.66 5.21
N THR A 178 9.30 -8.84 4.34
CA THR A 178 10.65 -8.30 4.57
C THR A 178 10.73 -7.47 5.84
N LEU A 179 9.77 -6.57 6.07
CA LEU A 179 9.68 -5.79 7.29
C LEU A 179 9.48 -6.67 8.52
N GLY A 180 8.62 -7.69 8.42
CA GLY A 180 8.37 -8.63 9.51
C GLY A 180 9.58 -9.43 9.93
N ARG A 181 10.52 -9.68 9.02
CA ARG A 181 11.80 -10.37 9.29
C ARG A 181 12.89 -9.41 9.79
N ALA A 182 12.94 -8.21 9.22
CA ALA A 182 14.02 -7.25 9.48
C ALA A 182 13.79 -6.40 10.74
N VAL A 183 12.52 -6.12 11.09
CA VAL A 183 12.16 -5.22 12.17
C VAL A 183 11.36 -5.97 13.24
N PRO A 184 11.97 -6.35 14.35
CA PRO A 184 11.27 -6.96 15.47
C PRO A 184 10.13 -6.04 15.95
N GLY A 185 8.95 -6.60 16.15
CA GLY A 185 7.82 -5.86 16.70
C GLY A 185 6.96 -5.11 15.66
N VAL A 186 7.31 -5.10 14.36
CA VAL A 186 6.51 -4.43 13.34
C VAL A 186 5.04 -4.91 13.27
N PHE A 187 4.78 -6.13 13.72
CA PHE A 187 3.43 -6.71 13.82
C PHE A 187 2.89 -6.74 15.25
N GLN A 188 3.35 -5.86 16.13
CA GLN A 188 2.68 -5.60 17.40
C GLN A 188 1.35 -4.86 17.16
N LEU A 189 0.52 -4.75 18.20
CA LEU A 189 -0.78 -4.07 18.08
C LEU A 189 -0.66 -2.54 18.23
N GLN A 190 0.48 -2.00 17.85
CA GLN A 190 0.74 -0.58 17.76
C GLN A 190 0.14 -0.04 16.45
N ARG A 191 -0.30 1.22 16.46
CA ARG A 191 -0.83 1.85 15.25
C ARG A 191 0.27 2.53 14.44
N THR A 192 -0.02 2.72 13.17
CA THR A 192 0.82 3.43 12.22
C THR A 192 0.35 4.88 12.07
N CYS A 193 1.26 5.83 12.19
CA CYS A 193 1.05 7.19 11.71
C CYS A 193 1.33 7.24 10.22
N LYS A 194 0.29 7.04 9.40
CA LYS A 194 0.40 7.14 7.95
C LYS A 194 0.23 8.59 7.53
N LEU A 195 1.30 9.16 6.97
CA LEU A 195 1.30 10.55 6.48
C LEU A 195 0.71 10.61 5.08
N ALA A 196 -0.52 11.08 4.98
CA ALA A 196 -1.22 11.26 3.73
C ALA A 196 -2.22 12.41 3.84
N PHE A 197 -2.46 13.08 2.75
CA PHE A 197 -3.47 14.14 2.62
C PHE A 197 -4.42 13.81 1.47
N ALA A 198 -5.57 14.48 1.42
CA ALA A 198 -6.55 14.21 0.39
C ALA A 198 -5.99 14.58 -0.98
N PRO A 199 -6.00 13.64 -1.93
CA PRO A 199 -5.49 13.93 -3.27
C PRO A 199 -6.48 14.78 -4.05
N THR A 200 -5.94 15.67 -4.88
CA THR A 200 -6.74 16.38 -5.88
C THR A 200 -6.94 15.48 -7.08
N TRP A 201 -8.20 15.26 -7.44
CA TRP A 201 -8.60 14.50 -8.60
C TRP A 201 -9.20 15.42 -9.67
N THR A 202 -8.86 15.14 -10.91
CA THR A 202 -9.53 15.69 -12.09
C THR A 202 -10.17 14.55 -12.88
N THR A 203 -10.96 14.87 -13.89
CA THR A 203 -11.64 13.88 -14.72
C THR A 203 -11.45 14.28 -16.19
N THR A 204 -11.16 13.29 -17.04
CA THR A 204 -11.10 13.50 -18.50
C THR A 204 -12.50 13.73 -19.06
N ALA A 205 -12.58 14.15 -20.32
CA ALA A 205 -13.85 14.29 -21.02
C ALA A 205 -14.64 12.97 -21.10
N SER A 206 -13.95 11.83 -21.11
CA SER A 206 -14.57 10.49 -21.11
C SER A 206 -15.01 10.01 -19.72
N GLY A 207 -14.76 10.79 -18.65
CA GLY A 207 -15.11 10.40 -17.28
C GLY A 207 -14.01 9.63 -16.54
N LEU A 208 -12.85 9.37 -17.15
CA LEU A 208 -11.75 8.66 -16.51
C LEU A 208 -11.05 9.58 -15.49
N ARG A 209 -10.84 9.09 -14.27
CA ARG A 209 -10.21 9.87 -13.20
C ARG A 209 -8.72 10.04 -13.44
N VAL A 210 -8.20 11.24 -13.15
CA VAL A 210 -6.77 11.59 -13.23
C VAL A 210 -6.30 12.06 -11.86
N GLY A 211 -5.27 11.43 -11.32
CA GLY A 211 -4.75 11.80 -10.01
C GLY A 211 -3.61 10.89 -9.55
N PRO A 212 -3.15 11.03 -8.30
CA PRO A 212 -2.02 10.26 -7.81
C PRO A 212 -2.35 8.76 -7.70
N ASN A 213 -1.35 7.92 -7.95
CA ASN A 213 -1.49 6.46 -7.77
C ASN A 213 -1.28 6.02 -6.32
N SER A 214 -0.91 6.91 -5.42
CA SER A 214 -0.70 6.62 -4.01
C SER A 214 -2.01 6.21 -3.31
N SER A 215 -1.92 5.22 -2.43
CA SER A 215 -3.08 4.76 -1.66
C SER A 215 -3.43 5.78 -0.56
N ASN A 216 -4.69 6.24 -0.56
CA ASN A 216 -5.25 6.96 0.57
C ASN A 216 -5.92 5.94 1.52
N PRO A 217 -5.72 6.02 2.84
CA PRO A 217 -6.37 5.14 3.83
C PRO A 217 -7.90 5.08 3.74
N LEU A 218 -8.54 6.10 3.19
CA LEU A 218 -9.99 6.12 2.99
C LEU A 218 -10.47 5.19 1.87
N ARG A 219 -9.59 4.65 1.05
CA ARG A 219 -9.93 3.69 0.00
C ARG A 219 -10.54 2.41 0.57
N ASP A 220 -10.03 1.96 1.73
CA ASP A 220 -10.64 0.88 2.49
C ASP A 220 -10.75 1.27 3.97
N ARG A 221 -11.94 1.72 4.37
CA ARG A 221 -12.20 2.17 5.74
C ARG A 221 -12.00 1.09 6.80
N ARG A 222 -12.01 -0.20 6.43
CA ARG A 222 -11.75 -1.31 7.36
C ARG A 222 -10.31 -1.30 7.87
N LEU A 223 -9.39 -0.75 7.08
CA LEU A 223 -7.97 -0.63 7.45
C LEU A 223 -7.67 0.56 8.36
N LEU A 224 -8.64 1.45 8.62
CA LEU A 224 -8.43 2.61 9.50
C LEU A 224 -8.09 2.20 10.94
N VAL A 225 -8.42 0.99 11.35
CA VAL A 225 -8.01 0.43 12.65
C VAL A 225 -6.49 0.35 12.79
N LEU A 226 -5.75 0.27 11.70
CA LEU A 226 -4.29 0.21 11.67
C LEU A 226 -3.63 1.58 11.87
N TYR A 227 -4.37 2.67 11.71
CA TYR A 227 -3.82 4.03 11.69
C TYR A 227 -4.19 4.83 12.92
N SER A 228 -3.24 5.67 13.38
CA SER A 228 -3.44 6.56 14.54
C SER A 228 -4.38 7.72 14.22
N THR A 229 -4.34 8.24 13.00
CA THR A 229 -5.18 9.36 12.56
C THR A 229 -6.56 8.86 12.17
N PRO A 230 -7.65 9.50 12.63
CA PRO A 230 -9.02 9.13 12.24
C PRO A 230 -9.32 9.51 10.78
N ALA A 231 -10.42 8.94 10.23
CA ALA A 231 -10.83 9.12 8.84
C ALA A 231 -10.85 10.59 8.39
N ALA A 232 -11.34 11.50 9.25
CA ALA A 232 -11.43 12.93 8.94
C ALA A 232 -10.05 13.57 8.65
N GLY A 233 -8.98 13.10 9.29
CA GLY A 233 -7.63 13.62 9.03
C GLY A 233 -7.12 13.34 7.60
N TYR A 234 -7.64 12.28 6.97
CA TYR A 234 -7.28 11.92 5.59
C TYR A 234 -8.13 12.63 4.52
N THR A 235 -9.09 13.49 4.92
CA THR A 235 -9.86 14.35 4.02
C THR A 235 -9.28 15.75 3.88
N ILE A 236 -8.25 16.09 4.64
CA ILE A 236 -7.59 17.39 4.60
C ILE A 236 -6.75 17.48 3.32
N GLN A 237 -6.94 18.53 2.54
CA GLN A 237 -6.23 18.74 1.27
C GLN A 237 -4.89 19.47 1.45
N ASP A 238 -4.85 20.43 2.36
CA ASP A 238 -3.61 21.13 2.67
C ASP A 238 -2.63 20.20 3.38
N GLU A 239 -1.41 20.12 2.86
CA GLU A 239 -0.38 19.21 3.39
C GLU A 239 0.06 19.61 4.80
N GLN A 240 0.16 20.90 5.08
CA GLN A 240 0.63 21.40 6.38
C GLN A 240 -0.40 21.13 7.46
N ASP A 241 -1.68 21.36 7.17
CA ASP A 241 -2.79 21.08 8.09
C ASP A 241 -2.92 19.57 8.32
N ALA A 242 -2.79 18.75 7.27
CA ALA A 242 -2.79 17.30 7.39
C ALA A 242 -1.65 16.80 8.28
N LEU A 243 -0.42 17.31 8.08
CA LEU A 243 0.74 16.95 8.90
C LEU A 243 0.54 17.36 10.37
N TYR A 244 -0.06 18.52 10.61
CA TYR A 244 -0.37 18.95 11.98
C TYR A 244 -1.35 17.99 12.67
N VAL A 245 -2.42 17.58 11.97
CA VAL A 245 -3.40 16.63 12.50
C VAL A 245 -2.76 15.26 12.72
N HIS A 246 -1.92 14.78 11.79
CA HIS A 246 -1.17 13.54 11.97
C HIS A 246 -0.24 13.60 13.19
N ALA A 247 0.49 14.69 13.36
CA ALA A 247 1.35 14.91 14.52
C ALA A 247 0.55 14.88 15.84
N LEU A 248 -0.62 15.52 15.89
CA LEU A 248 -1.48 15.56 17.05
C LEU A 248 -1.94 14.15 17.46
N PHE A 249 -2.40 13.34 16.51
CA PHE A 249 -2.85 11.97 16.79
C PHE A 249 -1.70 11.01 17.08
N ALA A 250 -0.53 11.19 16.43
CA ALA A 250 0.67 10.44 16.75
C ALA A 250 1.17 10.72 18.19
N ALA A 251 1.21 12.00 18.61
CA ALA A 251 1.64 12.40 19.95
C ALA A 251 0.70 11.93 21.07
N ARG A 252 -0.58 11.67 20.77
CA ARG A 252 -1.54 11.12 21.73
C ARG A 252 -1.39 9.63 21.97
N ASP A 253 -0.71 8.93 21.08
CA ASP A 253 -0.48 7.49 21.21
C ASP A 253 0.89 7.22 21.83
N ARG A 254 0.91 6.76 23.09
CA ARG A 254 2.14 6.46 23.82
C ARG A 254 2.89 5.23 23.26
N SER A 255 2.21 4.43 22.48
CA SER A 255 2.76 3.20 21.84
C SER A 255 2.57 3.26 20.33
N LEU A 256 2.96 4.38 19.70
CA LEU A 256 3.01 4.48 18.25
C LEU A 256 4.09 3.55 17.70
N GLY A 257 3.75 2.68 16.73
CA GLY A 257 4.66 1.68 16.20
C GLY A 257 5.46 2.15 15.00
N ILE A 258 4.79 2.78 14.04
CA ILE A 258 5.36 3.10 12.73
C ILE A 258 4.96 4.51 12.30
N ILE A 259 5.89 5.22 11.67
CA ILE A 259 5.59 6.40 10.85
C ILE A 259 5.80 6.00 9.40
N GLU A 260 4.76 6.08 8.58
CA GLU A 260 4.75 5.66 7.18
C GLU A 260 4.47 6.83 6.26
N ALA A 261 5.26 6.98 5.20
CA ALA A 261 5.04 7.96 4.15
C ALA A 261 5.59 7.48 2.81
N ASN A 262 5.12 8.07 1.71
CA ASN A 262 5.66 7.79 0.37
C ASN A 262 7.04 8.44 0.14
N PHE A 263 7.33 9.54 0.84
CA PHE A 263 8.58 10.29 0.71
C PHE A 263 9.17 10.56 2.09
N VAL A 264 10.47 10.38 2.24
CA VAL A 264 11.20 10.59 3.50
C VAL A 264 11.13 12.03 4.01
N SER A 265 10.88 13.00 3.14
CA SER A 265 10.67 14.39 3.51
C SER A 265 9.47 14.62 4.44
N LEU A 266 8.41 13.81 4.30
CA LEU A 266 7.22 13.95 5.15
C LEU A 266 7.47 13.55 6.60
N PRO A 267 8.08 12.38 6.92
CA PRO A 267 8.50 12.07 8.28
C PRO A 267 9.45 13.13 8.88
N ALA A 268 10.41 13.62 8.11
CA ALA A 268 11.32 14.66 8.57
C ALA A 268 10.58 15.96 8.94
N ARG A 269 9.63 16.39 8.12
CA ARG A 269 8.77 17.56 8.42
C ARG A 269 7.85 17.32 9.61
N LEU A 270 7.27 16.10 9.75
CA LEU A 270 6.49 15.74 10.92
C LEU A 270 7.29 15.88 12.21
N LEU A 271 8.49 15.31 12.25
CA LEU A 271 9.36 15.36 13.42
C LEU A 271 9.79 16.80 13.74
N GLY A 272 10.14 17.60 12.72
CA GLY A 272 10.43 19.03 12.88
C GLY A 272 9.23 19.82 13.44
N LEU A 273 8.02 19.53 12.97
CA LEU A 273 6.79 20.13 13.49
C LEU A 273 6.57 19.76 14.96
N MET A 274 6.70 18.49 15.32
CA MET A 274 6.56 18.02 16.70
C MET A 274 7.60 18.66 17.64
N GLN A 275 8.86 18.79 17.19
CA GLN A 275 9.92 19.44 17.95
C GLN A 275 9.64 20.94 18.16
N ALA A 276 9.21 21.66 17.13
CA ALA A 276 8.87 23.07 17.22
C ALA A 276 7.68 23.33 18.17
N GLN A 277 6.69 22.45 18.20
CA GLN A 277 5.56 22.55 19.11
C GLN A 277 5.96 22.24 20.56
N SER A 278 6.83 21.24 20.78
CA SER A 278 7.37 20.93 22.11
C SER A 278 8.15 22.11 22.69
N SER A 279 8.92 22.80 21.88
CA SER A 279 9.69 23.99 22.28
C SER A 279 8.79 25.17 22.66
N ARG A 280 7.64 25.34 22.00
CA ARG A 280 6.64 26.38 22.33
C ARG A 280 5.85 26.06 23.61
N GLY A 281 5.60 24.78 23.90
CA GLY A 281 4.91 24.33 25.13
C GLY A 281 5.77 24.43 26.41
N VAL A 282 7.08 24.56 26.28
CA VAL A 282 8.05 24.78 27.39
C VAL A 282 8.36 26.28 27.56
N GLY A 283 7.46 27.16 27.16
CA GLY A 283 7.62 28.62 27.36
C GLY A 283 7.66 29.02 28.83
N PRO A 284 8.01 30.29 29.14
CA PRO A 284 8.39 30.81 30.48
C PRO A 284 7.41 30.48 31.62
N GLN A 285 6.16 30.11 31.33
CA GLN A 285 5.16 29.75 32.34
C GLN A 285 5.40 28.37 32.96
N ALA A 286 5.98 27.42 32.26
CA ALA A 286 6.31 26.10 32.81
C ALA A 286 7.57 26.14 33.68
N GLN A 287 8.51 27.04 33.37
CA GLN A 287 9.68 27.30 34.20
C GLN A 287 9.32 28.03 35.50
N ARG A 288 8.33 28.92 35.51
CA ARG A 288 7.85 29.60 36.75
C ARG A 288 7.16 28.64 37.73
N ARG A 289 6.51 27.56 37.24
CA ARG A 289 5.91 26.55 38.14
C ARG A 289 6.95 25.62 38.76
N ARG A 290 8.11 25.41 38.15
CA ARG A 290 9.22 24.61 38.72
C ARG A 290 10.08 25.41 39.67
N ALA A 291 10.21 26.72 39.46
CA ALA A 291 10.98 27.62 40.32
C ALA A 291 10.20 28.09 41.57
N GLY A 292 8.86 28.01 41.56
CA GLY A 292 8.00 28.39 42.71
C GLY A 292 7.63 27.26 43.67
N GLY A 293 8.22 26.04 43.50
CA GLY A 293 7.94 24.88 44.34
C GLY A 293 8.98 24.57 45.42
N THR A 294 9.91 25.47 45.71
CA THR A 294 10.98 25.25 46.68
C THR A 294 11.03 26.29 47.80
N GLU A 295 9.89 26.89 48.15
CA GLU A 295 9.76 27.68 49.40
C GLU A 295 8.38 27.40 49.99
N ALA A 296 8.28 26.40 50.84
CA ALA A 296 7.42 26.31 52.04
C ALA A 296 7.81 25.04 52.82
#